data_a18ee731fd4a9ea78b35f3b9cabe4d2c
#
_entry.id   a18ee731fd4a9ea78b35f3b9cabe4d2c
#
_cell.length_a   1.000
_cell.length_b   1.000
_cell.length_c   1.000
_cell.angle_alpha   90.00
_cell.angle_beta   90.00
_cell.angle_gamma   90.00
#
_symmetry.space_group_name_H-M   'P 1'
#
loop_
_entity.id
_entity.type
_entity.pdbx_description
1 polymer ?
#
loop_
_entity_poly.entity_id
_entity_poly.type
_entity_poly.pdbx_seq_one_letter_code
_entity_poly.pdbx_strand_id
1 'polypeptide(L)'
;QGDLPPALARQLLGPEKLIGRSTHALAQLQQAMRDGCDYVGVGPVNATPTKPGREPVGLDYVRQAAAESAIPFFAIGGIEGANLQAVLDTGATQVAVVRAITEAADPAQAARDLLEMLQ
;
A
#
# COMPACT_ATOMS: atom_id res chain seq x y z
N GLN A 1 11.66 0.23 -6.93
CA GLN A 1 12.61 -0.88 -6.75
C GLN A 1 13.77 -0.76 -7.71
N GLY A 2 13.53 -0.72 -8.99
CA GLY A 2 14.58 -0.40 -9.98
C GLY A 2 14.62 1.08 -10.35
N ASP A 3 13.82 1.88 -9.67
CA ASP A 3 13.66 3.28 -9.96
C ASP A 3 14.70 4.14 -9.22
N LEU A 4 14.52 5.46 -9.29
CA LEU A 4 15.42 6.41 -8.67
C LEU A 4 15.50 6.18 -7.14
N PRO A 5 16.71 6.07 -6.55
CA PRO A 5 16.82 5.93 -5.10
C PRO A 5 16.18 7.10 -4.35
N PRO A 6 15.54 6.86 -3.19
CA PRO A 6 14.84 7.92 -2.45
C PRO A 6 15.73 9.11 -2.09
N ALA A 7 16.99 8.88 -1.72
CA ALA A 7 17.91 9.95 -1.39
C ALA A 7 18.16 10.89 -2.59
N LEU A 8 18.31 10.33 -3.79
CA LEU A 8 18.48 11.12 -5.00
C LEU A 8 17.20 11.85 -5.39
N ALA A 9 16.06 11.18 -5.25
CA ALA A 9 14.75 11.82 -5.46
C ALA A 9 14.57 13.02 -4.53
N ARG A 10 14.98 12.89 -3.28
CA ARG A 10 14.91 13.99 -2.30
C ARG A 10 15.79 15.17 -2.71
N GLN A 11 16.99 14.92 -3.22
CA GLN A 11 17.87 15.98 -3.72
C GLN A 11 17.22 16.74 -4.87
N LEU A 12 16.52 16.04 -5.77
CA LEU A 12 15.89 16.65 -6.93
C LEU A 12 14.60 17.40 -6.59
N LEU A 13 13.81 16.87 -5.66
CA LEU A 13 12.48 17.38 -5.34
C LEU A 13 12.46 18.38 -4.18
N GLY A 14 13.47 18.33 -3.32
CA GLY A 14 13.54 19.18 -2.13
C GLY A 14 12.79 18.56 -0.95
N PRO A 15 12.80 19.24 0.22
CA PRO A 15 12.29 18.67 1.47
C PRO A 15 10.76 18.65 1.58
N GLU A 16 10.05 19.38 0.73
CA GLU A 16 8.61 19.56 0.89
C GLU A 16 7.75 18.57 0.08
N LYS A 17 8.34 17.89 -0.91
CA LYS A 17 7.60 16.94 -1.74
C LYS A 17 7.54 15.57 -1.07
N LEU A 18 6.39 14.92 -1.17
CA LEU A 18 6.21 13.58 -0.62
C LEU A 18 6.88 12.55 -1.51
N ILE A 19 7.64 11.66 -0.89
CA ILE A 19 8.30 10.54 -1.55
C ILE A 19 7.77 9.25 -0.94
N GLY A 20 7.14 8.43 -1.77
CA GLY A 20 6.65 7.12 -1.39
C GLY A 20 7.45 6.01 -2.06
N ARG A 21 7.47 4.85 -1.46
CA ARG A 21 8.16 3.67 -1.98
C ARG A 21 7.30 2.43 -1.82
N SER A 22 7.25 1.62 -2.86
CA SER A 22 6.62 0.30 -2.79
C SER A 22 7.52 -0.67 -2.04
N THR A 23 6.95 -1.45 -1.14
CA THR A 23 7.66 -2.45 -0.36
C THR A 23 6.91 -3.79 -0.39
N HIS A 24 7.65 -4.89 -0.33
CA HIS A 24 7.13 -6.25 -0.43
C HIS A 24 7.57 -7.14 0.73
N ALA A 25 8.39 -6.62 1.62
CA ALA A 25 8.91 -7.34 2.78
C ALA A 25 9.34 -6.34 3.86
N LEU A 26 9.37 -6.81 5.11
CA LEU A 26 9.74 -5.98 6.25
C LEU A 26 11.10 -5.30 6.09
N ALA A 27 12.09 -6.00 5.56
CA ALA A 27 13.42 -5.42 5.34
C ALA A 27 13.36 -4.20 4.39
N GLN A 28 12.49 -4.25 3.38
CA GLN A 28 12.31 -3.12 2.46
C GLN A 28 11.59 -1.94 3.14
N LEU A 29 10.62 -2.24 4.01
CA LEU A 29 9.96 -1.20 4.80
C LEU A 29 10.96 -0.49 5.73
N GLN A 30 11.78 -1.27 6.42
CA GLN A 30 12.81 -0.73 7.30
C GLN A 30 13.81 0.14 6.53
N GLN A 31 14.21 -0.31 5.34
CA GLN A 31 15.10 0.46 4.47
C GLN A 31 14.44 1.76 4.00
N ALA A 32 13.16 1.72 3.64
CA ALA A 32 12.43 2.91 3.22
C ALA A 32 12.37 3.95 4.34
N MET A 33 12.18 3.52 5.58
CA MET A 33 12.21 4.43 6.74
C MET A 33 13.60 5.05 6.92
N ARG A 34 14.66 4.25 6.82
CA ARG A 34 16.05 4.76 6.90
C ARG A 34 16.36 5.74 5.77
N ASP A 35 15.83 5.51 4.59
CA ASP A 35 16.04 6.35 3.42
C ASP A 35 15.22 7.66 3.44
N GLY A 36 14.40 7.86 4.47
CA GLY A 36 13.62 9.08 4.63
C GLY A 36 12.38 9.17 3.75
N CYS A 37 11.80 8.05 3.35
CA CYS A 37 10.51 8.05 2.65
C CYS A 37 9.41 8.59 3.56
N ASP A 38 8.46 9.31 2.97
CA ASP A 38 7.34 9.89 3.71
C ASP A 38 6.21 8.89 3.93
N TYR A 39 6.06 7.92 3.04
CA TYR A 39 5.09 6.83 3.15
C TYR A 39 5.56 5.63 2.34
N VAL A 40 4.91 4.50 2.53
CA VAL A 40 5.21 3.28 1.77
C VAL A 40 3.92 2.59 1.29
N GLY A 41 4.04 1.90 0.16
CA GLY A 41 3.05 0.91 -0.25
C GLY A 41 3.45 -0.45 0.30
N VAL A 42 2.47 -1.21 0.78
CA VAL A 42 2.64 -2.54 1.35
C VAL A 42 1.80 -3.53 0.54
N GLY A 43 2.46 -4.34 -0.25
CA GLY A 43 1.75 -5.29 -1.11
C GLY A 43 2.64 -5.96 -2.14
N PRO A 44 2.01 -6.63 -3.12
CA PRO A 44 0.57 -6.85 -3.27
C PRO A 44 0.03 -7.82 -2.22
N VAL A 45 -1.03 -7.43 -1.53
CA VAL A 45 -1.61 -8.27 -0.46
C VAL A 45 -2.19 -9.55 -1.05
N ASN A 46 -2.96 -9.40 -2.12
CA ASN A 46 -3.55 -10.51 -2.85
C ASN A 46 -3.01 -10.54 -4.28
N ALA A 47 -3.13 -11.68 -4.96
CA ALA A 47 -2.80 -11.76 -6.38
C ALA A 47 -3.66 -10.76 -7.17
N THR A 48 -3.05 -10.11 -8.16
CA THR A 48 -3.74 -9.09 -8.93
C THR A 48 -3.30 -9.15 -10.40
N PRO A 49 -4.23 -9.06 -11.36
CA PRO A 49 -3.88 -8.97 -12.77
C PRO A 49 -3.32 -7.59 -13.17
N THR A 50 -3.42 -6.58 -12.32
CA THR A 50 -2.86 -5.24 -12.60
C THR A 50 -1.35 -5.29 -12.79
N LYS A 51 -0.65 -6.14 -12.02
CA LYS A 51 0.78 -6.41 -12.19
C LYS A 51 1.02 -7.91 -12.22
N PRO A 52 0.83 -8.56 -13.39
CA PRO A 52 0.98 -10.01 -13.51
C PRO A 52 2.39 -10.47 -13.15
N GLY A 53 2.50 -11.67 -12.60
CA GLY A 53 3.77 -12.28 -12.25
C GLY A 53 4.35 -11.88 -10.90
N ARG A 54 3.69 -10.95 -10.17
CA ARG A 54 4.11 -10.60 -8.83
C ARG A 54 3.40 -11.50 -7.81
N GLU A 55 4.19 -12.18 -6.97
CA GLU A 55 3.65 -13.02 -5.92
C GLU A 55 2.99 -12.18 -4.83
N PRO A 56 1.82 -12.60 -4.31
CA PRO A 56 1.19 -11.90 -3.18
C PRO A 56 2.04 -12.03 -1.91
N VAL A 57 2.09 -10.96 -1.12
CA VAL A 57 2.81 -10.95 0.16
C VAL A 57 1.95 -11.43 1.32
N GLY A 58 0.63 -11.46 1.13
CA GLY A 58 -0.31 -11.91 2.14
C GLY A 58 -0.50 -10.93 3.30
N LEU A 59 -1.32 -11.34 4.26
CA LEU A 59 -1.69 -10.53 5.41
C LEU A 59 -0.57 -10.44 6.46
N ASP A 60 0.34 -11.41 6.49
CA ASP A 60 1.42 -11.40 7.48
C ASP A 60 2.33 -10.19 7.33
N TYR A 61 2.69 -9.83 6.10
CA TYR A 61 3.49 -8.63 5.89
C TYR A 61 2.71 -7.36 6.26
N VAL A 62 1.41 -7.31 5.96
CA VAL A 62 0.57 -6.16 6.37
C VAL A 62 0.56 -6.02 7.89
N ARG A 63 0.47 -7.14 8.59
CA ARG A 63 0.49 -7.18 10.07
C ARG A 63 1.83 -6.68 10.62
N GLN A 64 2.94 -7.10 10.01
CA GLN A 64 4.28 -6.60 10.36
C GLN A 64 4.37 -5.09 10.13
N ALA A 65 3.89 -4.60 9.02
CA ALA A 65 3.89 -3.18 8.72
C ALA A 65 3.07 -2.38 9.73
N ALA A 66 1.90 -2.89 10.11
CA ALA A 66 1.05 -2.24 11.11
C ALA A 66 1.75 -2.14 12.48
N ALA A 67 2.53 -3.18 12.84
CA ALA A 67 3.25 -3.21 14.12
C ALA A 67 4.51 -2.34 14.12
N GLU A 68 5.21 -2.21 12.99
CA GLU A 68 6.57 -1.69 12.97
C GLU A 68 6.76 -0.39 12.18
N SER A 69 5.80 0.01 11.35
CA SER A 69 5.99 1.23 10.55
C SER A 69 5.81 2.49 11.41
N ALA A 70 6.83 3.35 11.38
CA ALA A 70 6.77 4.68 11.99
C ALA A 70 6.23 5.74 11.01
N ILE A 71 5.99 5.37 9.76
CA ILE A 71 5.47 6.26 8.71
C ILE A 71 4.15 5.70 8.17
N PRO A 72 3.31 6.54 7.54
CA PRO A 72 2.07 6.05 6.95
C PRO A 72 2.33 4.96 5.91
N PHE A 73 1.48 3.94 5.90
CA PHE A 73 1.53 2.93 4.86
C PHE A 73 0.13 2.66 4.29
N PHE A 74 0.12 2.25 3.04
CA PHE A 74 -1.10 1.90 2.32
C PHE A 74 -1.00 0.44 1.89
N ALA A 75 -1.91 -0.39 2.41
CA ALA A 75 -2.03 -1.76 1.91
C ALA A 75 -2.61 -1.72 0.51
N ILE A 76 -2.01 -2.43 -0.43
CA ILE A 76 -2.39 -2.40 -1.84
C ILE A 76 -2.27 -3.80 -2.44
N GLY A 77 -3.07 -4.06 -3.46
CA GLY A 77 -3.00 -5.29 -4.27
C GLY A 77 -4.19 -6.20 -4.07
N GLY A 78 -5.09 -6.20 -5.05
CA GLY A 78 -6.25 -7.07 -5.08
C GLY A 78 -7.24 -6.85 -3.94
N ILE A 79 -7.27 -5.65 -3.35
CA ILE A 79 -8.17 -5.32 -2.25
C ILE A 79 -9.51 -4.88 -2.82
N GLU A 80 -10.57 -5.46 -2.27
CA GLU A 80 -11.96 -5.17 -2.63
C GLU A 80 -12.86 -5.34 -1.41
N GLY A 81 -14.16 -5.07 -1.55
CA GLY A 81 -15.10 -5.14 -0.44
C GLY A 81 -15.11 -6.50 0.27
N ALA A 82 -14.96 -7.59 -0.49
CA ALA A 82 -15.02 -8.95 0.06
C ALA A 82 -13.82 -9.28 0.96
N ASN A 83 -12.65 -8.66 0.77
CA ASN A 83 -11.44 -8.98 1.52
C ASN A 83 -10.89 -7.81 2.35
N LEU A 84 -11.52 -6.63 2.27
CA LEU A 84 -11.04 -5.44 2.98
C LEU A 84 -11.03 -5.64 4.50
N GLN A 85 -12.04 -6.29 5.06
CA GLN A 85 -12.11 -6.48 6.51
C GLN A 85 -10.90 -7.26 7.04
N ALA A 86 -10.47 -8.31 6.32
CA ALA A 86 -9.30 -9.09 6.69
C ALA A 86 -8.03 -8.22 6.70
N VAL A 87 -7.93 -7.25 5.79
CA VAL A 87 -6.82 -6.30 5.76
C VAL A 87 -6.88 -5.37 6.97
N LEU A 88 -8.06 -4.83 7.29
CA LEU A 88 -8.24 -3.94 8.44
C LEU A 88 -7.97 -4.66 9.76
N ASP A 89 -8.30 -5.95 9.85
CA ASP A 89 -8.06 -6.77 11.05
C ASP A 89 -6.56 -6.94 11.35
N THR A 90 -5.68 -6.67 10.39
CA THR A 90 -4.22 -6.68 10.63
C THR A 90 -3.72 -5.46 11.38
N GLY A 91 -4.53 -4.41 11.49
CA GLY A 91 -4.15 -3.12 12.02
C GLY A 91 -3.93 -2.04 10.95
N ALA A 92 -4.04 -2.40 9.67
CA ALA A 92 -3.98 -1.41 8.60
C ALA A 92 -5.19 -0.48 8.64
N THR A 93 -4.98 0.81 8.42
CA THR A 93 -6.04 1.82 8.43
C THR A 93 -6.22 2.50 7.09
N GLN A 94 -5.30 2.28 6.16
CA GLN A 94 -5.30 2.91 4.85
C GLN A 94 -5.05 1.86 3.78
N VAL A 95 -5.80 1.97 2.69
CA VAL A 95 -5.69 1.06 1.56
C VAL A 95 -5.65 1.84 0.25
N ALA A 96 -5.07 1.23 -0.77
CA ALA A 96 -5.15 1.70 -2.14
C ALA A 96 -5.81 0.63 -2.98
N VAL A 97 -6.78 1.01 -3.79
CA VAL A 97 -7.53 0.10 -4.64
C VAL A 97 -7.56 0.65 -6.08
N VAL A 98 -7.68 -0.25 -7.04
CA VAL A 98 -7.83 0.13 -8.45
C VAL A 98 -9.11 -0.52 -8.99
N ARG A 99 -9.07 -1.82 -9.26
CA ARG A 99 -10.15 -2.53 -9.95
C ARG A 99 -11.45 -2.61 -9.16
N ALA A 100 -11.37 -2.59 -7.84
CA ALA A 100 -12.56 -2.56 -6.99
C ALA A 100 -13.47 -1.36 -7.30
N ILE A 101 -12.90 -0.29 -7.81
CA ILE A 101 -13.64 0.92 -8.23
C ILE A 101 -13.78 0.95 -9.75
N THR A 102 -12.68 0.82 -10.49
CA THR A 102 -12.67 1.04 -11.95
C THR A 102 -13.48 -0.01 -12.71
N GLU A 103 -13.62 -1.21 -12.19
CA GLU A 103 -14.39 -2.30 -12.79
C GLU A 103 -15.74 -2.53 -12.13
N ALA A 104 -16.12 -1.73 -11.15
CA ALA A 104 -17.43 -1.83 -10.52
C ALA A 104 -18.54 -1.38 -11.47
N ALA A 105 -19.71 -2.00 -11.37
CA ALA A 105 -20.89 -1.59 -12.12
C ALA A 105 -21.30 -0.15 -11.78
N ASP A 106 -21.14 0.24 -10.51
CA ASP A 106 -21.35 1.61 -10.02
C ASP A 106 -20.08 2.03 -9.23
N PRO A 107 -19.10 2.67 -9.90
CA PRO A 107 -17.84 3.06 -9.25
C PRO A 107 -18.05 4.01 -8.06
N ALA A 108 -19.00 4.92 -8.15
CA ALA A 108 -19.27 5.86 -7.05
C ALA A 108 -19.79 5.14 -5.81
N GLN A 109 -20.68 4.17 -6.00
CA GLN A 109 -21.19 3.38 -4.88
C GLN A 109 -20.11 2.47 -4.29
N ALA A 110 -19.29 1.84 -5.16
CA ALA A 110 -18.15 1.04 -4.69
C ALA A 110 -17.19 1.86 -3.83
N ALA A 111 -16.88 3.07 -4.24
CA ALA A 111 -16.02 3.96 -3.46
C ALA A 111 -16.64 4.32 -2.10
N ARG A 112 -17.95 4.61 -2.06
CA ARG A 112 -18.65 4.89 -0.80
C ARG A 112 -18.64 3.70 0.14
N ASP A 113 -18.91 2.51 -0.38
CA ASP A 113 -18.95 1.28 0.43
C ASP A 113 -17.58 0.99 1.06
N LEU A 114 -16.50 1.13 0.28
CA LEU A 114 -15.16 0.97 0.79
C LEU A 114 -14.82 2.02 1.85
N LEU A 115 -15.20 3.26 1.63
CA LEU A 115 -14.96 4.34 2.57
C LEU A 115 -15.68 4.11 3.91
N GLU A 116 -16.92 3.62 3.87
CA GLU A 116 -17.66 3.27 5.08
C GLU A 116 -16.96 2.18 5.89
N MET A 117 -16.39 1.18 5.23
CA MET A 117 -15.62 0.12 5.92
C MET A 117 -14.36 0.67 6.59
N LEU A 118 -13.76 1.73 6.04
CA LEU A 118 -12.54 2.34 6.58
C LEU A 118 -12.80 3.27 7.78
N GLN A 119 -14.03 3.65 7.99
CA GLN A 119 -14.43 4.49 9.13
C GLN A 119 -14.78 3.64 10.38
#